data_e8efd40200ba9c393381b9ccf4c38214
#
_entry.id   e8efd40200ba9c393381b9ccf4c38214
#
_cell.length_a   1.000
_cell.length_b   1.000
_cell.length_c   1.000
_cell.angle_alpha   90.00
_cell.angle_beta   90.00
_cell.angle_gamma   90.00
#
_symmetry.space_group_name_H-M   'P 1'
#
loop_
_entity.id
_entity.type
_entity.pdbx_description
1 polymer ?
#
loop_
_entity_poly.entity_id
_entity_poly.type
_entity_poly.pdbx_seq_one_letter_code
_entity_poly.pdbx_strand_id
1 'polypeptide(L)'
;MRGNANADVVFLLDVDNTLLDNDRIIADLRGHLDAAFGVASSARYWLAFEALRAELGYADYLGALQRYRADTERGGSDDEQLLLMSGFLIDYPFVERLYPRALEVIAHLSRFGPTVILSDGDVVFQPRKVQRSGLWDAVGGRVLIYVHKEQMLDAVQRHHPARHYVMVDDKPRLLAAMKAVLGNRLTTVFPRQGHYALDPANASLYPAADITVERIGDLVDLDAAALLAPMSSASNGPHPRP
;
A
#
# COMPACT_ATOMS: atom_id res chain seq x y z
N MET A 1 17.91 8.53 -24.07
CA MET A 1 17.78 7.56 -22.97
C MET A 1 18.90 7.84 -21.98
N ARG A 2 18.61 8.47 -20.83
CA ARG A 2 19.63 8.62 -19.77
C ARG A 2 19.75 7.27 -19.09
N GLY A 3 20.93 6.65 -19.14
CA GLY A 3 21.19 5.41 -18.41
C GLY A 3 20.88 5.62 -16.93
N ASN A 4 19.93 4.85 -16.39
CA ASN A 4 19.63 4.86 -14.96
C ASN A 4 20.85 4.32 -14.24
N ALA A 5 21.66 5.21 -13.66
CA ALA A 5 22.69 4.79 -12.72
C ALA A 5 21.98 4.08 -11.55
N ASN A 6 22.50 2.90 -11.16
CA ASN A 6 22.00 2.20 -9.98
C ASN A 6 22.02 3.15 -8.77
N ALA A 7 20.88 3.38 -8.16
CA ALA A 7 20.84 4.06 -6.87
C ALA A 7 21.50 3.19 -5.79
N ASP A 8 22.08 3.80 -4.76
CA ASP A 8 22.58 3.02 -3.62
C ASP A 8 21.40 2.43 -2.84
N VAL A 9 20.36 3.20 -2.63
CA VAL A 9 19.13 2.76 -1.95
C VAL A 9 17.88 3.30 -2.67
N VAL A 10 16.81 2.48 -2.69
CA VAL A 10 15.45 2.88 -3.11
C VAL A 10 14.49 2.54 -1.99
N PHE A 11 13.64 3.51 -1.61
CA PHE A 11 12.58 3.33 -0.63
C PHE A 11 11.27 3.00 -1.35
N LEU A 12 10.73 1.83 -1.05
CA LEU A 12 9.45 1.34 -1.56
C LEU A 12 8.40 1.53 -0.45
N LEU A 13 7.34 2.26 -0.75
CA LEU A 13 6.34 2.63 0.23
C LEU A 13 4.97 2.09 -0.20
N ASP A 14 4.36 1.27 0.64
CA ASP A 14 2.95 0.91 0.48
C ASP A 14 2.05 2.11 0.78
N VAL A 15 0.78 2.02 0.38
CA VAL A 15 -0.20 3.11 0.54
C VAL A 15 -1.21 2.79 1.64
N ASP A 16 -1.98 1.71 1.45
CA ASP A 16 -3.16 1.43 2.27
C ASP A 16 -2.77 0.94 3.67
N ASN A 17 -3.21 1.66 4.69
CA ASN A 17 -2.82 1.47 6.09
C ASN A 17 -1.32 1.65 6.39
N THR A 18 -0.55 2.10 5.41
CA THR A 18 0.87 2.47 5.57
C THR A 18 1.05 3.99 5.53
N LEU A 19 0.71 4.64 4.42
CA LEU A 19 0.74 6.11 4.30
C LEU A 19 -0.64 6.74 4.47
N LEU A 20 -1.70 5.98 4.26
CA LEU A 20 -3.08 6.44 4.19
C LEU A 20 -3.98 5.48 5.00
N ASP A 21 -4.84 6.05 5.86
CA ASP A 21 -5.79 5.32 6.71
C ASP A 21 -6.94 4.75 5.86
N ASN A 22 -6.70 3.60 5.27
CA ASN A 22 -7.68 2.91 4.43
C ASN A 22 -8.84 2.32 5.24
N ASP A 23 -8.63 2.00 6.51
CA ASP A 23 -9.69 1.53 7.40
C ASP A 23 -10.75 2.62 7.60
N ARG A 24 -10.30 3.87 7.74
CA ARG A 24 -11.21 5.02 7.83
C ARG A 24 -11.94 5.29 6.52
N ILE A 25 -11.28 5.12 5.37
CA ILE A 25 -11.93 5.24 4.06
C ILE A 25 -13.04 4.20 3.92
N ILE A 26 -12.79 2.95 4.31
CA ILE A 26 -13.80 1.88 4.29
C ILE A 26 -14.98 2.20 5.22
N ALA A 27 -14.69 2.73 6.41
CA ALA A 27 -15.74 3.13 7.36
C ALA A 27 -16.61 4.27 6.81
N ASP A 28 -16.00 5.30 6.20
CA ASP A 28 -16.71 6.42 5.58
C ASP A 28 -17.54 5.97 4.38
N LEU A 29 -16.98 5.06 3.54
CA LEU A 29 -17.72 4.45 2.42
C LEU A 29 -18.91 3.65 2.91
N ARG A 30 -18.75 2.85 3.96
CA ARG A 30 -19.86 2.09 4.56
C ARG A 30 -20.97 3.03 5.06
N GLY A 31 -20.61 4.06 5.81
CA GLY A 31 -21.59 5.05 6.30
C GLY A 31 -22.31 5.77 5.17
N HIS A 32 -21.60 6.09 4.08
CA HIS A 32 -22.21 6.73 2.90
C HIS A 32 -23.17 5.78 2.16
N LEU A 33 -22.79 4.51 1.99
CA LEU A 33 -23.66 3.48 1.40
C LEU A 33 -24.91 3.26 2.25
N ASP A 34 -24.78 3.16 3.56
CA ASP A 34 -25.91 2.99 4.49
C ASP A 34 -26.89 4.16 4.41
N ALA A 35 -26.38 5.38 4.33
CA ALA A 35 -27.18 6.58 4.23
C ALA A 35 -27.87 6.75 2.85
N ALA A 36 -27.15 6.44 1.76
CA ALA A 36 -27.63 6.64 0.39
C ALA A 36 -28.59 5.54 -0.09
N PHE A 37 -28.27 4.27 0.23
CA PHE A 37 -29.02 3.10 -0.27
C PHE A 37 -29.79 2.34 0.80
N GLY A 38 -29.60 2.69 2.07
CA GLY A 38 -30.09 1.93 3.22
C GLY A 38 -29.27 0.68 3.53
N VAL A 39 -29.30 0.25 4.78
CA VAL A 39 -28.46 -0.81 5.34
C VAL A 39 -28.55 -2.14 4.56
N ALA A 40 -29.76 -2.53 4.10
CA ALA A 40 -29.95 -3.77 3.38
C ALA A 40 -29.26 -3.76 2.01
N SER A 41 -29.29 -2.64 1.29
CA SER A 41 -28.61 -2.48 -0.02
C SER A 41 -27.10 -2.36 0.15
N SER A 42 -26.65 -1.61 1.16
CA SER A 42 -25.25 -1.54 1.55
C SER A 42 -24.69 -2.93 1.87
N ALA A 43 -25.39 -3.74 2.64
CA ALA A 43 -24.99 -5.13 2.94
C ALA A 43 -24.81 -5.98 1.65
N ARG A 44 -25.71 -5.84 0.68
CA ARG A 44 -25.57 -6.54 -0.63
C ARG A 44 -24.36 -6.08 -1.42
N TYR A 45 -24.08 -4.78 -1.43
CA TYR A 45 -22.86 -4.26 -2.04
C TYR A 45 -21.60 -4.88 -1.41
N TRP A 46 -21.53 -4.92 -0.07
CA TRP A 46 -20.38 -5.51 0.63
C TRP A 46 -20.25 -7.02 0.39
N LEU A 47 -21.33 -7.75 0.24
CA LEU A 47 -21.28 -9.15 -0.18
C LEU A 47 -20.69 -9.29 -1.59
N ALA A 48 -21.12 -8.46 -2.54
CA ALA A 48 -20.56 -8.43 -3.90
C ALA A 48 -19.07 -8.05 -3.88
N PHE A 49 -18.68 -7.08 -3.04
CA PHE A 49 -17.29 -6.67 -2.86
C PHE A 49 -16.41 -7.80 -2.33
N GLU A 50 -16.83 -8.49 -1.25
CA GLU A 50 -16.04 -9.60 -0.68
C GLU A 50 -15.95 -10.80 -1.64
N ALA A 51 -17.03 -11.11 -2.37
CA ALA A 51 -17.01 -12.15 -3.38
C ALA A 51 -16.02 -11.81 -4.52
N LEU A 52 -16.04 -10.56 -4.99
CA LEU A 52 -15.14 -10.09 -6.03
C LEU A 52 -13.68 -10.06 -5.55
N ARG A 53 -13.45 -9.62 -4.31
CA ARG A 53 -12.13 -9.63 -3.69
C ARG A 53 -11.54 -11.03 -3.55
N ALA A 54 -12.38 -12.02 -3.18
CA ALA A 54 -11.96 -13.42 -3.12
C ALA A 54 -11.60 -13.99 -4.50
N GLU A 55 -12.32 -13.57 -5.55
CA GLU A 55 -12.09 -13.98 -6.94
C GLU A 55 -10.83 -13.35 -7.53
N LEU A 56 -10.64 -12.04 -7.34
CA LEU A 56 -9.57 -11.26 -7.96
C LEU A 56 -8.26 -11.24 -7.15
N GLY A 57 -8.33 -11.46 -5.84
CA GLY A 57 -7.19 -11.35 -4.93
C GLY A 57 -6.85 -9.93 -4.50
N TYR A 58 -7.61 -8.91 -4.92
CA TYR A 58 -7.45 -7.52 -4.52
C TYR A 58 -8.79 -6.81 -4.34
N ALA A 59 -8.79 -5.63 -3.72
CA ALA A 59 -9.99 -4.82 -3.48
C ALA A 59 -10.35 -4.02 -4.73
N ASP A 60 -11.51 -4.30 -5.33
CA ASP A 60 -12.06 -3.56 -6.47
C ASP A 60 -13.43 -2.97 -6.10
N TYR A 61 -13.41 -1.74 -5.60
CA TYR A 61 -14.62 -1.03 -5.15
C TYR A 61 -15.55 -0.66 -6.31
N LEU A 62 -15.00 -0.27 -7.45
CA LEU A 62 -15.77 0.12 -8.63
C LEU A 62 -16.32 -1.13 -9.35
N GLY A 63 -15.55 -2.20 -9.44
CA GLY A 63 -16.02 -3.49 -9.94
C GLY A 63 -17.14 -4.06 -9.09
N ALA A 64 -17.05 -3.93 -7.75
CA ALA A 64 -18.12 -4.34 -6.85
C ALA A 64 -19.40 -3.52 -7.08
N LEU A 65 -19.29 -2.23 -7.40
CA LEU A 65 -20.45 -1.39 -7.74
C LEU A 65 -21.10 -1.85 -9.04
N GLN A 66 -20.31 -2.23 -10.05
CA GLN A 66 -20.83 -2.80 -11.30
C GLN A 66 -21.49 -4.16 -11.08
N ARG A 67 -20.91 -5.03 -10.26
CA ARG A 67 -21.50 -6.32 -9.91
C ARG A 67 -22.82 -6.13 -9.16
N TYR A 68 -22.86 -5.25 -8.18
CA TYR A 68 -24.10 -4.89 -7.47
C TYR A 68 -25.19 -4.40 -8.43
N ARG A 69 -24.83 -3.51 -9.38
CA ARG A 69 -25.77 -3.01 -10.41
C ARG A 69 -26.35 -4.17 -11.22
N ALA A 70 -25.49 -5.04 -11.76
CA ALA A 70 -25.95 -6.17 -12.58
C ALA A 70 -26.89 -7.13 -11.82
N ASP A 71 -26.69 -7.33 -10.53
CA ASP A 71 -27.54 -8.14 -9.68
C ASP A 71 -28.87 -7.47 -9.37
N THR A 72 -28.90 -6.13 -9.34
CA THR A 72 -30.10 -5.34 -9.01
C THR A 72 -30.93 -4.92 -10.23
N GLU A 73 -30.41 -4.93 -11.45
CA GLU A 73 -31.16 -4.63 -12.68
C GLU A 73 -32.40 -5.52 -12.86
N ARG A 74 -32.41 -6.71 -12.24
CA ARG A 74 -33.56 -7.59 -12.20
C ARG A 74 -34.66 -7.14 -11.21
N GLY A 75 -34.38 -6.14 -10.36
CA GLY A 75 -35.28 -5.65 -9.31
C GLY A 75 -35.51 -4.14 -9.27
N GLY A 76 -35.03 -3.38 -10.26
CA GLY A 76 -35.12 -1.92 -10.30
C GLY A 76 -34.04 -1.25 -9.46
N SER A 77 -32.87 -1.04 -10.05
CA SER A 77 -31.81 -0.23 -9.42
C SER A 77 -32.06 1.25 -9.66
N ASP A 78 -31.78 2.07 -8.68
CA ASP A 78 -31.71 3.51 -8.84
C ASP A 78 -30.34 3.85 -9.46
N ASP A 79 -30.28 3.92 -10.80
CA ASP A 79 -29.08 4.23 -11.54
C ASP A 79 -28.47 5.60 -11.16
N GLU A 80 -29.29 6.56 -10.76
CA GLU A 80 -28.82 7.87 -10.29
C GLU A 80 -28.01 7.72 -9.00
N GLN A 81 -28.47 6.92 -8.04
CA GLN A 81 -27.73 6.67 -6.80
C GLN A 81 -26.39 5.94 -7.07
N LEU A 82 -26.35 5.03 -8.04
CA LEU A 82 -25.12 4.36 -8.45
C LEU A 82 -24.09 5.31 -9.06
N LEU A 83 -24.55 6.28 -9.87
CA LEU A 83 -23.69 7.34 -10.40
C LEU A 83 -23.13 8.24 -9.29
N LEU A 84 -23.97 8.63 -8.32
CA LEU A 84 -23.54 9.41 -7.17
C LEU A 84 -22.51 8.63 -6.32
N MET A 85 -22.69 7.31 -6.15
CA MET A 85 -21.75 6.47 -5.44
C MET A 85 -20.40 6.36 -6.14
N SER A 86 -20.38 6.20 -7.47
CA SER A 86 -19.11 6.19 -8.21
C SER A 86 -18.38 7.52 -8.09
N GLY A 87 -19.11 8.64 -8.14
CA GLY A 87 -18.58 9.98 -7.89
C GLY A 87 -17.98 10.11 -6.49
N PHE A 88 -18.69 9.64 -5.45
CA PHE A 88 -18.18 9.62 -4.08
C PHE A 88 -16.84 8.86 -3.97
N LEU A 89 -16.75 7.67 -4.55
CA LEU A 89 -15.52 6.87 -4.55
C LEU A 89 -14.35 7.58 -5.24
N ILE A 90 -14.60 8.09 -6.47
CA ILE A 90 -13.55 8.69 -7.31
C ILE A 90 -13.10 10.05 -6.73
N ASP A 91 -14.01 10.82 -6.15
CA ASP A 91 -13.77 12.17 -5.66
C ASP A 91 -13.57 12.27 -4.14
N TYR A 92 -13.49 11.13 -3.48
CA TYR A 92 -13.23 11.06 -2.03
C TYR A 92 -12.02 11.92 -1.63
N PRO A 93 -12.07 12.66 -0.50
CA PRO A 93 -10.98 13.54 -0.07
C PRO A 93 -9.81 12.76 0.57
N PHE A 94 -9.11 11.95 -0.22
CA PHE A 94 -8.03 11.07 0.25
C PHE A 94 -6.93 11.79 1.02
N VAL A 95 -6.67 13.06 0.71
CA VAL A 95 -5.66 13.86 1.42
C VAL A 95 -5.94 13.97 2.92
N GLU A 96 -7.22 13.97 3.32
CA GLU A 96 -7.65 14.04 4.72
C GLU A 96 -7.47 12.71 5.46
N ARG A 97 -7.09 11.66 4.76
CA ARG A 97 -6.89 10.31 5.30
C ARG A 97 -5.42 9.89 5.30
N LEU A 98 -4.50 10.80 4.97
CA LEU A 98 -3.08 10.56 5.20
C LEU A 98 -2.81 10.40 6.70
N TYR A 99 -2.00 9.41 7.05
CA TYR A 99 -1.50 9.32 8.41
C TYR A 99 -0.64 10.54 8.75
N PRO A 100 -0.60 10.96 10.02
CA PRO A 100 0.22 12.09 10.45
C PRO A 100 1.66 11.95 9.98
N ARG A 101 2.23 13.01 9.42
CA ARG A 101 3.60 13.10 8.92
C ARG A 101 3.91 12.23 7.69
N ALA A 102 2.93 11.59 7.03
CA ALA A 102 3.18 10.71 5.87
C ALA A 102 3.96 11.41 4.74
N LEU A 103 3.59 12.64 4.38
CA LEU A 103 4.32 13.43 3.38
C LEU A 103 5.72 13.86 3.86
N GLU A 104 5.86 14.15 5.16
CA GLU A 104 7.15 14.43 5.77
C GLU A 104 8.11 13.23 5.68
N VAL A 105 7.59 12.00 5.91
CA VAL A 105 8.36 10.76 5.75
C VAL A 105 8.90 10.63 4.33
N ILE A 106 8.06 10.86 3.31
CA ILE A 106 8.50 10.82 1.91
C ILE A 106 9.61 11.85 1.66
N ALA A 107 9.41 13.08 2.12
CA ALA A 107 10.41 14.15 1.98
C ALA A 107 11.71 13.82 2.73
N HIS A 108 11.63 13.23 3.93
CA HIS A 108 12.78 12.80 4.72
C HIS A 108 13.56 11.69 4.01
N LEU A 109 12.89 10.61 3.60
CA LEU A 109 13.52 9.47 2.94
C LEU A 109 14.12 9.85 1.58
N SER A 110 13.51 10.78 0.85
CA SER A 110 14.00 11.26 -0.45
C SER A 110 15.38 11.91 -0.38
N ARG A 111 15.84 12.31 0.81
CA ARG A 111 17.19 12.84 1.05
C ARG A 111 18.28 11.75 0.96
N PHE A 112 17.90 10.49 1.14
CA PHE A 112 18.82 9.35 1.16
C PHE A 112 18.75 8.53 -0.14
N GLY A 113 17.62 8.60 -0.86
CA GLY A 113 17.44 7.90 -2.13
C GLY A 113 16.04 8.09 -2.71
N PRO A 114 15.80 7.62 -3.95
CA PRO A 114 14.49 7.70 -4.56
C PRO A 114 13.42 7.02 -3.70
N THR A 115 12.29 7.70 -3.50
CA THR A 115 11.07 7.15 -2.91
C THR A 115 10.11 6.74 -4.03
N VAL A 116 9.52 5.58 -3.93
CA VAL A 116 8.63 4.96 -4.92
C VAL A 116 7.41 4.41 -4.21
N ILE A 117 6.22 4.76 -4.66
CA ILE A 117 5.01 4.06 -4.23
C ILE A 117 5.00 2.67 -4.88
N LEU A 118 4.82 1.64 -4.06
CA LEU A 118 4.64 0.26 -4.50
C LEU A 118 3.41 -0.32 -3.80
N SER A 119 2.29 -0.37 -4.51
CA SER A 119 0.98 -0.72 -3.94
C SER A 119 0.29 -1.83 -4.71
N ASP A 120 -0.55 -2.59 -4.01
CA ASP A 120 -1.53 -3.48 -4.63
C ASP A 120 -2.82 -2.71 -4.93
N GLY A 121 -3.48 -3.03 -6.05
CA GLY A 121 -4.76 -2.44 -6.39
C GLY A 121 -5.11 -2.53 -7.86
N ASP A 122 -6.31 -2.05 -8.18
CA ASP A 122 -6.79 -1.94 -9.55
C ASP A 122 -6.17 -0.74 -10.31
N VAL A 123 -6.36 -0.74 -11.63
CA VAL A 123 -5.75 0.27 -12.52
C VAL A 123 -6.51 1.60 -12.57
N VAL A 124 -7.64 1.74 -11.89
CA VAL A 124 -8.49 2.94 -11.92
C VAL A 124 -8.52 3.63 -10.57
N PHE A 125 -8.95 2.92 -9.53
CA PHE A 125 -9.19 3.50 -8.21
C PHE A 125 -7.90 3.75 -7.44
N GLN A 126 -6.95 2.78 -7.45
CA GLN A 126 -5.70 2.94 -6.72
C GLN A 126 -4.82 4.09 -7.24
N PRO A 127 -4.59 4.28 -8.57
CA PRO A 127 -3.91 5.47 -9.08
C PRO A 127 -4.63 6.78 -8.71
N ARG A 128 -5.96 6.79 -8.74
CA ARG A 128 -6.75 7.96 -8.36
C ARG A 128 -6.59 8.32 -6.89
N LYS A 129 -6.60 7.32 -6.01
CA LYS A 129 -6.31 7.45 -4.57
C LYS A 129 -4.93 8.09 -4.36
N VAL A 130 -3.89 7.55 -5.00
CA VAL A 130 -2.51 8.05 -4.91
C VAL A 130 -2.40 9.49 -5.41
N GLN A 131 -3.08 9.85 -6.51
CA GLN A 131 -3.09 11.22 -7.05
C GLN A 131 -3.79 12.19 -6.10
N ARG A 132 -5.01 11.87 -5.68
CA ARG A 132 -5.84 12.77 -4.86
C ARG A 132 -5.38 12.90 -3.41
N SER A 133 -4.55 12.00 -2.93
CA SER A 133 -3.89 12.13 -1.62
C SER A 133 -2.63 13.01 -1.65
N GLY A 134 -2.15 13.41 -2.83
CA GLY A 134 -0.89 14.15 -2.98
C GLY A 134 0.36 13.26 -2.98
N LEU A 135 0.21 11.96 -2.77
CA LEU A 135 1.32 11.01 -2.74
C LEU A 135 2.04 10.92 -4.10
N TRP A 136 1.28 11.03 -5.21
CA TRP A 136 1.84 11.04 -6.56
C TRP A 136 2.91 12.12 -6.75
N ASP A 137 2.57 13.34 -6.37
CA ASP A 137 3.48 14.48 -6.49
C ASP A 137 4.65 14.38 -5.51
N ALA A 138 4.38 13.91 -4.28
CA ALA A 138 5.39 13.74 -3.25
C ALA A 138 6.52 12.78 -3.68
N VAL A 139 6.20 11.72 -4.45
CA VAL A 139 7.21 10.80 -5.00
C VAL A 139 7.66 11.18 -6.42
N GLY A 140 7.22 12.33 -6.97
CA GLY A 140 7.57 12.78 -8.32
C GLY A 140 7.14 11.81 -9.42
N GLY A 141 5.94 11.23 -9.29
CA GLY A 141 5.34 10.29 -10.24
C GLY A 141 5.94 8.88 -10.23
N ARG A 142 6.84 8.55 -9.31
CA ARG A 142 7.39 7.18 -9.18
C ARG A 142 6.39 6.29 -8.47
N VAL A 143 5.44 5.75 -9.24
CA VAL A 143 4.32 4.95 -8.73
C VAL A 143 4.23 3.64 -9.50
N LEU A 144 4.24 2.54 -8.79
CA LEU A 144 4.05 1.18 -9.30
C LEU A 144 2.83 0.57 -8.59
N ILE A 145 1.85 0.14 -9.36
CA ILE A 145 0.64 -0.51 -8.87
C ILE A 145 0.50 -1.85 -9.56
N TYR A 146 0.37 -2.91 -8.76
CA TYR A 146 0.25 -4.29 -9.22
C TYR A 146 -0.93 -4.99 -8.52
N VAL A 147 -1.29 -6.14 -8.99
CA VAL A 147 -2.28 -7.00 -8.30
C VAL A 147 -1.61 -7.71 -7.10
N HIS A 148 -0.38 -8.21 -7.32
CA HIS A 148 0.44 -8.89 -6.31
C HIS A 148 1.86 -8.35 -6.39
N LYS A 149 2.15 -7.26 -5.69
CA LYS A 149 3.42 -6.55 -5.75
C LYS A 149 4.62 -7.41 -5.36
N GLU A 150 4.43 -8.36 -4.43
CA GLU A 150 5.47 -9.29 -4.00
C GLU A 150 5.94 -10.24 -5.12
N GLN A 151 5.14 -10.43 -6.15
CA GLN A 151 5.48 -11.23 -7.32
C GLN A 151 6.15 -10.43 -8.44
N MET A 152 6.17 -9.09 -8.30
CA MET A 152 6.61 -8.17 -9.35
C MET A 152 8.00 -7.57 -9.08
N LEU A 153 8.78 -8.17 -8.17
CA LEU A 153 10.07 -7.64 -7.75
C LEU A 153 11.08 -7.48 -8.88
N ASP A 154 11.05 -8.36 -9.88
CA ASP A 154 11.90 -8.21 -11.09
C ASP A 154 11.51 -6.95 -11.89
N ALA A 155 10.24 -6.64 -12.01
CA ALA A 155 9.77 -5.41 -12.64
C ALA A 155 10.19 -4.18 -11.82
N VAL A 156 10.02 -4.23 -10.50
CA VAL A 156 10.46 -3.17 -9.58
C VAL A 156 11.96 -2.89 -9.77
N GLN A 157 12.80 -3.94 -9.78
CA GLN A 157 14.25 -3.81 -9.96
C GLN A 157 14.65 -3.27 -11.34
N ARG A 158 13.87 -3.59 -12.39
CA ARG A 158 14.10 -3.02 -13.74
C ARG A 158 13.73 -1.54 -13.82
N HIS A 159 12.62 -1.13 -13.20
CA HIS A 159 12.15 0.26 -13.21
C HIS A 159 12.98 1.16 -12.29
N HIS A 160 13.38 0.64 -11.15
CA HIS A 160 14.12 1.35 -10.11
C HIS A 160 15.32 0.52 -9.65
N PRO A 161 16.37 0.39 -10.48
CA PRO A 161 17.55 -0.40 -10.13
C PRO A 161 18.30 0.22 -8.94
N ALA A 162 18.57 -0.62 -7.92
CA ALA A 162 19.29 -0.21 -6.74
C ALA A 162 20.19 -1.33 -6.19
N ARG A 163 21.18 -0.95 -5.40
CA ARG A 163 21.99 -1.90 -4.64
C ARG A 163 21.20 -2.47 -3.47
N HIS A 164 20.37 -1.63 -2.85
CA HIS A 164 19.56 -1.98 -1.70
C HIS A 164 18.16 -1.37 -1.79
N TYR A 165 17.19 -2.04 -1.18
CA TYR A 165 15.82 -1.58 -1.08
C TYR A 165 15.41 -1.49 0.39
N VAL A 166 14.56 -0.54 0.70
CA VAL A 166 13.86 -0.45 1.99
C VAL A 166 12.37 -0.53 1.67
N MET A 167 11.67 -1.56 2.15
CA MET A 167 10.22 -1.70 1.97
C MET A 167 9.49 -1.38 3.27
N VAL A 168 8.55 -0.45 3.19
CA VAL A 168 7.65 -0.07 4.28
C VAL A 168 6.24 -0.54 3.96
N ASP A 169 5.67 -1.41 4.80
CA ASP A 169 4.36 -2.05 4.57
C ASP A 169 3.72 -2.47 5.90
N ASP A 170 2.40 -2.32 6.02
CA ASP A 170 1.62 -2.74 7.19
C ASP A 170 1.36 -4.25 7.26
N LYS A 171 1.72 -5.00 6.19
CA LYS A 171 1.46 -6.43 6.08
C LYS A 171 2.73 -7.27 6.27
N PRO A 172 2.93 -7.89 7.46
CA PRO A 172 4.10 -8.75 7.71
C PRO A 172 4.29 -9.85 6.67
N ARG A 173 3.19 -10.40 6.13
CA ARG A 173 3.20 -11.41 5.07
C ARG A 173 3.96 -10.93 3.83
N LEU A 174 3.67 -9.70 3.38
CA LEU A 174 4.31 -9.12 2.19
C LEU A 174 5.79 -8.82 2.45
N LEU A 175 6.10 -8.24 3.61
CA LEU A 175 7.48 -7.99 4.02
C LEU A 175 8.31 -9.29 4.04
N ALA A 176 7.77 -10.36 4.63
CA ALA A 176 8.42 -11.66 4.68
C ALA A 176 8.61 -12.27 3.28
N ALA A 177 7.59 -12.22 2.42
CA ALA A 177 7.67 -12.73 1.06
C ALA A 177 8.72 -12.00 0.22
N MET A 178 8.76 -10.67 0.28
CA MET A 178 9.75 -9.86 -0.43
C MET A 178 11.17 -10.07 0.12
N LYS A 179 11.31 -10.23 1.46
CA LYS A 179 12.59 -10.53 2.11
C LYS A 179 13.13 -11.89 1.68
N ALA A 180 12.27 -12.89 1.52
CA ALA A 180 12.66 -14.21 1.04
C ALA A 180 13.28 -14.18 -0.38
N VAL A 181 12.81 -13.26 -1.23
CA VAL A 181 13.33 -13.10 -2.61
C VAL A 181 14.59 -12.24 -2.66
N LEU A 182 14.59 -11.07 -1.99
CA LEU A 182 15.68 -10.10 -2.08
C LEU A 182 16.79 -10.30 -1.04
N GLY A 183 16.52 -11.08 0.01
CA GLY A 183 17.50 -11.40 1.04
C GLY A 183 18.09 -10.16 1.70
N ASN A 184 19.41 -10.11 1.77
CA ASN A 184 20.15 -9.00 2.39
C ASN A 184 20.08 -7.69 1.58
N ARG A 185 19.53 -7.71 0.37
CA ARG A 185 19.29 -6.51 -0.44
C ARG A 185 18.00 -5.78 -0.05
N LEU A 186 17.25 -6.28 0.92
CA LEU A 186 16.03 -5.66 1.42
C LEU A 186 16.10 -5.42 2.93
N THR A 187 15.84 -4.20 3.36
CA THR A 187 15.44 -3.87 4.72
C THR A 187 13.92 -3.77 4.76
N THR A 188 13.29 -4.48 5.68
CA THR A 188 11.84 -4.46 5.91
C THR A 188 11.50 -3.55 7.08
N VAL A 189 10.53 -2.67 6.87
CA VAL A 189 10.04 -1.72 7.89
C VAL A 189 8.55 -1.95 8.08
N PHE A 190 8.14 -2.21 9.31
CA PHE A 190 6.77 -2.53 9.69
C PHE A 190 6.19 -1.43 10.59
N PRO A 191 5.31 -0.54 10.08
CA PRO A 191 4.54 0.36 10.91
C PRO A 191 3.36 -0.40 11.54
N ARG A 192 3.23 -0.34 12.87
CA ARG A 192 2.17 -1.00 13.65
C ARG A 192 0.87 -0.20 13.64
N GLN A 193 0.30 0.01 12.45
CA GLN A 193 -0.92 0.77 12.24
C GLN A 193 -1.84 0.07 11.22
N GLY A 194 -3.15 0.37 11.28
CA GLY A 194 -4.15 -0.34 10.49
C GLY A 194 -4.48 -1.74 11.03
N HIS A 195 -5.61 -2.29 10.58
CA HIS A 195 -6.17 -3.51 11.15
C HIS A 195 -5.26 -4.75 10.98
N TYR A 196 -4.51 -4.86 9.87
CA TYR A 196 -3.60 -5.98 9.65
C TYR A 196 -2.43 -5.99 10.63
N ALA A 197 -1.86 -4.82 10.89
CA ALA A 197 -0.73 -4.67 11.79
C ALA A 197 -1.13 -4.81 13.27
N LEU A 198 -2.36 -4.45 13.60
CA LEU A 198 -2.89 -4.50 14.97
C LEU A 198 -3.50 -5.86 15.33
N ASP A 199 -3.69 -6.76 14.35
CA ASP A 199 -4.17 -8.12 14.61
C ASP A 199 -3.03 -8.99 15.17
N PRO A 200 -3.13 -9.45 16.45
CA PRO A 200 -2.09 -10.27 17.07
C PRO A 200 -1.81 -11.58 16.33
N ALA A 201 -2.81 -12.13 15.62
CA ALA A 201 -2.65 -13.35 14.85
C ALA A 201 -1.64 -13.14 13.71
N ASN A 202 -1.66 -11.99 13.05
CA ASN A 202 -0.73 -11.69 11.95
C ASN A 202 0.72 -11.52 12.45
N ALA A 203 0.93 -10.92 13.62
CA ALA A 203 2.26 -10.66 14.17
C ALA A 203 3.05 -11.94 14.50
N SER A 204 2.36 -13.04 14.80
CA SER A 204 2.98 -14.31 15.19
C SER A 204 3.22 -15.28 14.01
N LEU A 205 2.59 -15.04 12.87
CA LEU A 205 2.62 -15.96 11.72
C LEU A 205 3.85 -15.77 10.82
N TYR A 206 4.50 -14.61 10.87
CA TYR A 206 5.58 -14.26 9.95
C TYR A 206 6.83 -13.81 10.69
N PRO A 207 8.02 -13.97 10.10
CA PRO A 207 9.25 -13.42 10.67
C PRO A 207 9.12 -11.93 10.97
N ALA A 208 9.72 -11.49 12.07
CA ALA A 208 9.75 -10.07 12.42
C ALA A 208 10.42 -9.24 11.31
N ALA A 209 9.92 -8.05 11.05
CA ALA A 209 10.59 -7.10 10.19
C ALA A 209 11.93 -6.65 10.78
N ASP A 210 12.85 -6.21 9.93
CA ASP A 210 14.16 -5.69 10.37
C ASP A 210 13.99 -4.46 11.28
N ILE A 211 12.99 -3.63 10.99
CA ILE A 211 12.65 -2.42 11.75
C ILE A 211 11.14 -2.41 11.99
N THR A 212 10.74 -2.10 13.22
CA THR A 212 9.33 -1.89 13.58
C THR A 212 9.18 -0.51 14.19
N VAL A 213 8.16 0.24 13.75
CA VAL A 213 7.78 1.55 14.30
C VAL A 213 6.30 1.54 14.67
N GLU A 214 5.90 2.35 15.65
CA GLU A 214 4.49 2.41 16.06
C GLU A 214 3.64 3.14 15.03
N ARG A 215 4.20 4.17 14.38
CA ARG A 215 3.53 4.97 13.36
C ARG A 215 4.47 5.27 12.21
N ILE A 216 3.93 5.42 11.02
CA ILE A 216 4.73 5.79 9.84
C ILE A 216 5.53 7.08 10.08
N GLY A 217 4.96 8.06 10.78
CA GLY A 217 5.60 9.34 11.11
C GLY A 217 6.88 9.22 11.92
N ASP A 218 7.07 8.12 12.66
CA ASP A 218 8.27 7.89 13.48
C ASP A 218 9.53 7.71 12.61
N LEU A 219 9.36 7.38 11.32
CA LEU A 219 10.47 7.26 10.38
C LEU A 219 11.22 8.59 10.13
N VAL A 220 10.58 9.73 10.37
CA VAL A 220 11.25 11.03 10.23
C VAL A 220 12.34 11.22 11.29
N ASP A 221 12.21 10.53 12.42
CA ASP A 221 13.13 10.63 13.56
C ASP A 221 14.29 9.61 13.46
N LEU A 222 14.28 8.74 12.43
CA LEU A 222 15.33 7.78 12.13
C LEU A 222 16.31 8.37 11.11
N ASP A 223 17.59 8.21 11.35
CA ASP A 223 18.63 8.56 10.39
C ASP A 223 18.86 7.45 9.35
N ALA A 224 19.62 7.76 8.30
CA ALA A 224 19.95 6.79 7.26
C ALA A 224 20.71 5.57 7.82
N ALA A 225 21.55 5.78 8.84
CA ALA A 225 22.32 4.69 9.44
C ALA A 225 21.40 3.69 10.14
N ALA A 226 20.35 4.15 10.83
CA ALA A 226 19.36 3.30 11.47
C ALA A 226 18.53 2.50 10.45
N LEU A 227 18.13 3.14 9.34
CA LEU A 227 17.35 2.50 8.26
C LEU A 227 18.17 1.49 7.45
N LEU A 228 19.49 1.66 7.36
CA LEU A 228 20.40 0.81 6.58
C LEU A 228 21.29 -0.09 7.45
N ALA A 229 21.17 -0.03 8.78
CA ALA A 229 21.95 -0.86 9.70
C ALA A 229 21.86 -2.38 9.41
N PRO A 230 20.71 -2.94 8.98
CA PRO A 230 20.61 -4.35 8.59
C PRO A 230 21.55 -4.74 7.42
N MET A 231 21.95 -3.79 6.56
CA MET A 231 22.96 -4.02 5.52
C MET A 231 24.35 -4.31 6.09
N SER A 232 24.71 -3.59 7.16
CA SER A 232 26.08 -3.63 7.73
C SER A 232 26.37 -4.92 8.50
N SER A 233 25.32 -5.53 9.10
CA SER A 233 25.47 -6.78 9.85
C SER A 233 25.66 -8.02 8.95
N ALA A 234 25.27 -7.94 7.68
CA ALA A 234 25.38 -9.07 6.74
C ALA A 234 26.78 -9.20 6.08
N SER A 235 27.62 -8.17 6.13
CA SER A 235 28.94 -8.14 5.51
C SER A 235 30.07 -8.76 6.36
N ASN A 236 29.78 -9.11 7.62
CA ASN A 236 30.76 -9.65 8.58
C ASN A 236 30.67 -11.18 8.80
N GLY A 237 30.14 -11.95 7.84
CA GLY A 237 30.28 -13.40 7.85
C GLY A 237 31.74 -13.80 7.63
N PRO A 238 32.29 -14.80 8.38
CA PRO A 238 33.67 -15.19 8.21
C PRO A 238 33.91 -15.76 6.81
N HIS A 239 34.83 -15.15 6.07
CA HIS A 239 35.40 -15.74 4.86
C HIS A 239 35.99 -17.11 5.24
N PRO A 240 35.64 -18.22 4.59
CA PRO A 240 36.43 -19.43 4.72
C PRO A 240 37.83 -19.15 4.16
N ARG A 241 38.82 -19.30 5.02
CA ARG A 241 40.23 -19.27 4.60
C ARG A 241 40.54 -20.51 3.76
N PRO A 242 41.38 -20.39 2.75
CA PRO A 242 41.75 -21.48 1.83
C PRO A 242 42.44 -22.64 2.52
#